data_819329c3eb1ce8553c5e4c0580f0801a
#
_entry.id   819329c3eb1ce8553c5e4c0580f0801a
#
_cell.length_a   1.000
_cell.length_b   1.000
_cell.length_c   1.000
_cell.angle_alpha   90.00
_cell.angle_beta   90.00
_cell.angle_gamma   90.00
#
_symmetry.space_group_name_H-M   'P 1'
#
loop_
_entity.id
_entity.type
_entity.pdbx_description
1 polymer ?
#
loop_
_entity_poly.entity_id
_entity_poly.type
_entity_poly.pdbx_seq_one_letter_code
_entity_poly.pdbx_strand_id
1 'polypeptide(L)'
;MGTVSTLAAEFSAEARRLGAEVETIDVRQLRVAPCTGCMRCRSTHSCVLPPDDSLMVLEALRRADAVVVAAPTYWGNMPGTLKLLFDRLVYGMMEETSRFPRPLMKGKRAAIITACTTPCPFNRMFRQSSGMVRAVREILKYSGFAIRGTIQRGGTAANPELTDRDRAKARRLAKRIIK
;
A
#
# COMPACT_ATOMS: atom_id res chain seq x y z
N MET A 1 11.64 7.64 -14.40
CA MET A 1 11.07 6.98 -13.20
C MET A 1 10.30 8.03 -12.40
N GLY A 2 9.06 7.78 -11.96
CA GLY A 2 8.29 8.80 -11.24
C GLY A 2 8.68 8.91 -9.77
N THR A 3 8.36 10.04 -9.12
CA THR A 3 8.72 10.36 -7.72
C THR A 3 8.40 9.22 -6.72
N VAL A 4 7.23 8.58 -6.83
CA VAL A 4 6.83 7.47 -5.94
C VAL A 4 7.74 6.26 -6.15
N SER A 5 8.00 5.89 -7.41
CA SER A 5 8.87 4.75 -7.73
C SER A 5 10.29 4.98 -7.23
N THR A 6 10.80 6.22 -7.33
CA THR A 6 12.14 6.56 -6.83
C THR A 6 12.18 6.51 -5.28
N LEU A 7 11.13 6.98 -4.59
CA LEU A 7 11.02 6.84 -3.12
C LEU A 7 10.96 5.37 -2.68
N ALA A 8 10.19 4.55 -3.40
CA ALA A 8 10.10 3.12 -3.13
C ALA A 8 11.44 2.40 -3.38
N ALA A 9 12.17 2.78 -4.42
CA ALA A 9 13.50 2.26 -4.71
C ALA A 9 14.51 2.60 -3.61
N GLU A 10 14.54 3.85 -3.13
CA GLU A 10 15.38 4.28 -2.00
C GLU A 10 15.04 3.52 -0.70
N PHE A 11 13.75 3.32 -0.46
CA PHE A 11 13.29 2.51 0.67
C PHE A 11 13.79 1.07 0.54
N SER A 12 13.59 0.44 -0.62
CA SER A 12 13.96 -0.94 -0.88
C SER A 12 15.47 -1.18 -0.82
N ALA A 13 16.26 -0.24 -1.33
CA ALA A 13 17.72 -0.30 -1.25
C ALA A 13 18.19 -0.28 0.21
N GLU A 14 17.64 0.61 1.04
CA GLU A 14 17.98 0.65 2.46
C GLU A 14 17.49 -0.59 3.22
N ALA A 15 16.30 -1.11 2.90
CA ALA A 15 15.77 -2.32 3.51
C ALA A 15 16.70 -3.53 3.23
N ARG A 16 17.15 -3.70 1.98
CA ARG A 16 18.13 -4.73 1.60
C ARG A 16 19.46 -4.54 2.33
N ARG A 17 19.94 -3.30 2.43
CA ARG A 17 21.17 -2.98 3.18
C ARG A 17 21.09 -3.38 4.65
N LEU A 18 19.86 -3.40 5.21
CA LEU A 18 19.58 -3.83 6.59
C LEU A 18 19.31 -5.34 6.72
N GLY A 19 19.52 -6.11 5.64
CA GLY A 19 19.39 -7.57 5.63
C GLY A 19 17.98 -8.08 5.30
N ALA A 20 17.04 -7.21 4.86
CA ALA A 20 15.72 -7.68 4.46
C ALA A 20 15.71 -8.21 3.03
N GLU A 21 15.02 -9.31 2.80
CA GLU A 21 14.59 -9.71 1.48
C GLU A 21 13.45 -8.81 1.01
N VAL A 22 13.54 -8.25 -0.20
CA VAL A 22 12.54 -7.32 -0.74
C VAL A 22 12.03 -7.81 -2.07
N GLU A 23 10.79 -8.28 -2.09
CA GLU A 23 10.00 -8.55 -3.28
C GLU A 23 9.28 -7.26 -3.70
N THR A 24 9.26 -6.95 -4.99
CA THR A 24 8.58 -5.77 -5.53
C THR A 24 7.55 -6.20 -6.57
N ILE A 25 6.29 -5.85 -6.32
CA ILE A 25 5.16 -6.15 -7.21
C ILE A 25 4.67 -4.85 -7.84
N ASP A 26 4.74 -4.74 -9.16
CA ASP A 26 4.17 -3.62 -9.90
C ASP A 26 2.70 -3.90 -10.23
N VAL A 27 1.80 -3.29 -9.46
CA VAL A 27 0.35 -3.46 -9.61
C VAL A 27 -0.17 -3.12 -11.02
N ARG A 28 0.55 -2.30 -11.79
CA ARG A 28 0.17 -1.93 -13.16
C ARG A 28 0.34 -3.08 -14.16
N GLN A 29 1.16 -4.06 -13.82
CA GLN A 29 1.44 -5.24 -14.67
C GLN A 29 0.53 -6.41 -14.36
N LEU A 30 -0.23 -6.34 -13.26
CA LEU A 30 -1.11 -7.42 -12.83
C LEU A 30 -2.40 -7.46 -13.65
N ARG A 31 -2.83 -8.68 -13.96
CA ARG A 31 -4.13 -8.96 -14.55
C ARG A 31 -5.08 -9.39 -13.44
N VAL A 32 -5.88 -8.46 -12.97
CA VAL A 32 -6.84 -8.68 -11.88
C VAL A 32 -8.23 -8.29 -12.35
N ALA A 33 -9.17 -9.23 -12.30
CA ALA A 33 -10.57 -8.99 -12.62
C ALA A 33 -11.26 -8.20 -11.50
N PRO A 34 -12.21 -7.30 -11.79
CA PRO A 34 -12.96 -6.56 -10.78
C PRO A 34 -13.73 -7.50 -9.85
N CYS A 35 -13.79 -7.15 -8.56
CA CYS A 35 -14.70 -7.81 -7.61
C CYS A 35 -16.16 -7.54 -8.01
N THR A 36 -16.98 -8.57 -8.10
CA THR A 36 -18.41 -8.47 -8.48
C THR A 36 -19.32 -8.19 -7.30
N GLY A 37 -18.80 -8.09 -6.08
CA GLY A 37 -19.60 -7.86 -4.87
C GLY A 37 -20.54 -9.01 -4.50
N CYS A 38 -20.30 -10.22 -4.98
CA CYS A 38 -21.19 -11.38 -4.77
C CYS A 38 -21.23 -11.90 -3.33
N MET A 39 -20.37 -11.41 -2.44
CA MET A 39 -20.28 -11.74 -1.01
C MET A 39 -20.01 -13.22 -0.66
N ARG A 40 -19.83 -14.11 -1.64
CA ARG A 40 -19.64 -15.54 -1.41
C ARG A 40 -18.39 -15.86 -0.58
N CYS A 41 -17.35 -15.04 -0.71
CA CYS A 41 -16.12 -15.20 0.08
C CYS A 41 -16.32 -15.07 1.60
N ARG A 42 -17.45 -14.51 2.07
CA ARG A 42 -17.81 -14.48 3.50
C ARG A 42 -18.08 -15.87 4.07
N SER A 43 -18.61 -16.79 3.26
CA SER A 43 -18.91 -18.17 3.66
C SER A 43 -17.86 -19.16 3.20
N THR A 44 -17.27 -18.97 2.02
CA THR A 44 -16.28 -19.89 1.44
C THR A 44 -14.84 -19.62 1.88
N HIS A 45 -14.58 -18.45 2.49
CA HIS A 45 -13.24 -17.93 2.83
C HIS A 45 -12.27 -17.89 1.63
N SER A 46 -12.83 -17.88 0.42
CA SER A 46 -12.10 -17.82 -0.84
C SER A 46 -12.89 -17.05 -1.90
N CYS A 47 -12.21 -16.46 -2.88
CA CYS A 47 -12.90 -15.84 -4.01
C CYS A 47 -13.40 -16.89 -4.98
N VAL A 48 -14.65 -16.76 -5.44
CA VAL A 48 -15.27 -17.67 -6.41
C VAL A 48 -15.02 -17.29 -7.86
N LEU A 49 -14.45 -16.12 -8.11
CA LEU A 49 -14.02 -15.71 -9.45
C LEU A 49 -12.82 -16.55 -9.90
N PRO A 50 -12.62 -16.70 -11.20
CA PRO A 50 -11.46 -17.42 -11.73
C PRO A 50 -10.15 -16.91 -11.12
N PRO A 51 -9.15 -17.78 -10.91
CA PRO A 51 -7.84 -17.38 -10.43
C PRO A 51 -7.20 -16.34 -11.35
N ASP A 52 -6.61 -15.33 -10.74
CA ASP A 52 -5.85 -14.27 -11.40
C ASP A 52 -4.66 -13.83 -10.53
N ASP A 53 -3.92 -12.82 -10.96
CA ASP A 53 -2.69 -12.38 -10.28
C ASP A 53 -2.92 -11.89 -8.84
N SER A 54 -4.18 -11.65 -8.42
CA SER A 54 -4.49 -11.30 -7.03
C SER A 54 -4.11 -12.41 -6.04
N LEU A 55 -4.16 -13.69 -6.46
CA LEU A 55 -3.74 -14.83 -5.62
C LEU A 55 -2.24 -14.75 -5.30
N MET A 56 -1.40 -14.50 -6.32
CA MET A 56 0.04 -14.35 -6.12
C MET A 56 0.34 -13.22 -5.12
N VAL A 57 -0.36 -12.09 -5.23
CA VAL A 57 -0.19 -10.97 -4.29
C VAL A 57 -0.64 -11.34 -2.88
N LEU A 58 -1.75 -12.07 -2.74
CA LEU A 58 -2.22 -12.52 -1.43
C LEU A 58 -1.21 -13.45 -0.76
N GLU A 59 -0.63 -14.38 -1.51
CA GLU A 59 0.40 -15.28 -1.00
C GLU A 59 1.67 -14.54 -0.60
N ALA A 60 2.10 -13.57 -1.41
CA ALA A 60 3.22 -12.69 -1.05
C ALA A 60 2.95 -11.93 0.25
N LEU A 61 1.74 -11.36 0.43
CA LEU A 61 1.35 -10.69 1.68
C LEU A 61 1.31 -11.64 2.88
N ARG A 62 0.93 -12.90 2.68
CA ARG A 62 0.92 -13.92 3.74
C ARG A 62 2.33 -14.32 4.17
N ARG A 63 3.27 -14.40 3.25
CA ARG A 63 4.69 -14.73 3.55
C ARG A 63 5.45 -13.56 4.17
N ALA A 64 5.17 -12.33 3.72
CA ALA A 64 5.91 -11.16 4.13
C ALA A 64 5.68 -10.78 5.61
N ASP A 65 6.73 -10.31 6.30
CA ASP A 65 6.64 -9.72 7.65
C ASP A 65 6.15 -8.27 7.60
N ALA A 66 6.30 -7.62 6.46
CA ALA A 66 5.91 -6.23 6.27
C ALA A 66 5.48 -5.94 4.82
N VAL A 67 4.60 -4.96 4.64
CA VAL A 67 4.18 -4.44 3.34
C VAL A 67 4.42 -2.94 3.23
N VAL A 68 4.88 -2.49 2.08
CA VAL A 68 4.97 -1.07 1.75
C VAL A 68 4.09 -0.78 0.56
N VAL A 69 3.04 0.00 0.78
CA VAL A 69 2.15 0.45 -0.30
C VAL A 69 2.67 1.78 -0.83
N ALA A 70 3.20 1.75 -2.04
CA ALA A 70 3.75 2.93 -2.72
C ALA A 70 2.92 3.24 -3.97
N ALA A 71 2.16 4.35 -3.94
CA ALA A 71 1.31 4.75 -5.06
C ALA A 71 1.12 6.27 -5.13
N PRO A 72 0.94 6.84 -6.34
CA PRO A 72 0.59 8.25 -6.48
C PRO A 72 -0.83 8.51 -5.95
N THR A 73 -1.10 9.78 -5.69
CA THR A 73 -2.47 10.23 -5.39
C THR A 73 -3.17 10.65 -6.66
N TYR A 74 -4.33 10.09 -6.93
CA TYR A 74 -5.25 10.51 -8.00
C TYR A 74 -6.59 10.88 -7.39
N TRP A 75 -7.06 12.11 -7.67
CA TRP A 75 -8.33 12.64 -7.14
C TRP A 75 -8.46 12.52 -5.60
N GLY A 76 -7.36 12.76 -4.88
CA GLY A 76 -7.33 12.62 -3.43
C GLY A 76 -7.43 11.19 -2.89
N ASN A 77 -7.26 10.17 -3.75
CA ASN A 77 -7.40 8.76 -3.40
C ASN A 77 -6.26 7.92 -4.01
N MET A 78 -6.26 6.63 -3.74
CA MET A 78 -5.36 5.67 -4.39
C MET A 78 -5.75 5.48 -5.87
N PRO A 79 -4.79 5.04 -6.73
CA PRO A 79 -5.11 4.68 -8.11
C PRO A 79 -6.15 3.57 -8.21
N GLY A 80 -6.99 3.60 -9.26
CA GLY A 80 -8.03 2.60 -9.48
C GLY A 80 -7.52 1.16 -9.53
N THR A 81 -6.37 0.93 -10.16
CA THR A 81 -5.71 -0.39 -10.21
C THR A 81 -5.34 -0.93 -8.83
N LEU A 82 -4.87 -0.06 -7.93
CA LEU A 82 -4.55 -0.45 -6.56
C LEU A 82 -5.83 -0.75 -5.76
N LYS A 83 -6.88 0.05 -5.96
CA LYS A 83 -8.18 -0.19 -5.31
C LYS A 83 -8.80 -1.50 -5.79
N LEU A 84 -8.77 -1.76 -7.09
CA LEU A 84 -9.24 -3.01 -7.70
C LEU A 84 -8.53 -4.23 -7.10
N LEU A 85 -7.22 -4.17 -6.94
CA LEU A 85 -6.45 -5.23 -6.28
C LEU A 85 -6.93 -5.43 -4.83
N PHE A 86 -7.05 -4.37 -4.04
CA PHE A 86 -7.51 -4.49 -2.65
C PHE A 86 -8.93 -5.05 -2.55
N ASP A 87 -9.82 -4.71 -3.49
CA ASP A 87 -11.18 -5.26 -3.52
C ASP A 87 -11.19 -6.77 -3.75
N ARG A 88 -10.22 -7.29 -4.51
CA ARG A 88 -10.04 -8.73 -4.73
C ARG A 88 -9.37 -9.44 -3.54
N LEU A 89 -8.60 -8.71 -2.73
CA LEU A 89 -7.85 -9.27 -1.60
C LEU A 89 -8.64 -9.32 -0.28
N VAL A 90 -9.83 -8.72 -0.22
CA VAL A 90 -10.61 -8.58 1.02
C VAL A 90 -10.69 -9.87 1.82
N TYR A 91 -11.09 -10.99 1.20
CA TYR A 91 -11.29 -12.27 1.86
C TYR A 91 -10.04 -12.88 2.48
N GLY A 92 -8.86 -12.51 1.97
CA GLY A 92 -7.58 -13.01 2.46
C GLY A 92 -6.90 -12.05 3.43
N MET A 93 -7.38 -10.82 3.53
CA MET A 93 -6.83 -9.78 4.40
C MET A 93 -7.64 -9.58 5.69
N MET A 94 -8.95 -9.74 5.61
CA MET A 94 -9.85 -9.70 6.77
C MET A 94 -11.03 -10.65 6.56
N GLU A 95 -11.64 -11.08 7.65
CA GLU A 95 -12.89 -11.84 7.67
C GLU A 95 -13.99 -10.99 8.28
N GLU A 96 -15.11 -10.86 7.59
CA GLU A 96 -16.28 -10.21 8.15
C GLU A 96 -16.99 -11.12 9.13
N THR A 97 -17.26 -10.62 10.33
CA THR A 97 -18.04 -11.30 11.36
C THR A 97 -19.29 -10.48 11.70
N SER A 98 -20.20 -11.05 12.46
CA SER A 98 -21.43 -10.37 12.89
C SER A 98 -21.19 -9.14 13.79
N ARG A 99 -20.01 -8.99 14.40
CA ARG A 99 -19.68 -7.87 15.29
C ARG A 99 -18.63 -6.94 14.72
N PHE A 100 -17.39 -7.44 14.53
CA PHE A 100 -16.24 -6.67 14.04
C PHE A 100 -15.42 -7.51 13.06
N PRO A 101 -14.81 -6.89 12.05
CA PRO A 101 -13.91 -7.60 11.15
C PRO A 101 -12.77 -8.28 11.92
N ARG A 102 -12.51 -9.53 11.58
CA ARG A 102 -11.36 -10.28 12.10
C ARG A 102 -10.17 -10.11 11.17
N PRO A 103 -9.10 -9.44 11.63
CA PRO A 103 -7.92 -9.22 10.80
C PRO A 103 -7.11 -10.51 10.60
N LEU A 104 -6.69 -10.78 9.37
CA LEU A 104 -5.94 -11.97 8.98
C LEU A 104 -4.42 -11.73 8.84
N MET A 105 -3.97 -10.47 8.93
CA MET A 105 -2.56 -10.07 8.79
C MET A 105 -1.96 -9.55 10.10
N LYS A 106 -2.46 -10.02 11.25
CA LYS A 106 -1.95 -9.63 12.58
C LYS A 106 -0.45 -9.92 12.72
N GLY A 107 0.25 -9.02 13.43
CA GLY A 107 1.69 -9.15 13.68
C GLY A 107 2.57 -8.57 12.57
N LYS A 108 2.02 -8.33 11.38
CA LYS A 108 2.76 -7.76 10.25
C LYS A 108 2.82 -6.23 10.32
N ARG A 109 3.88 -5.67 9.74
CA ARG A 109 4.12 -4.21 9.71
C ARG A 109 3.74 -3.63 8.36
N ALA A 110 3.40 -2.34 8.35
CA ALA A 110 3.11 -1.64 7.10
C ALA A 110 3.67 -0.23 7.05
N ALA A 111 3.93 0.26 5.84
CA ALA A 111 4.21 1.67 5.56
C ALA A 111 3.48 2.12 4.30
N ILE A 112 3.29 3.44 4.18
CA ILE A 112 2.62 4.06 3.04
C ILE A 112 3.52 5.13 2.44
N ILE A 113 3.73 5.09 1.13
CA ILE A 113 4.48 6.10 0.38
C ILE A 113 3.57 6.65 -0.70
N THR A 114 3.36 7.97 -0.69
CA THR A 114 2.58 8.64 -1.74
C THR A 114 3.18 9.96 -2.15
N ALA A 115 2.84 10.40 -3.35
CA ALA A 115 3.19 11.71 -3.87
C ALA A 115 2.02 12.31 -4.66
N CYS A 116 1.95 13.64 -4.68
CA CYS A 116 0.98 14.41 -5.46
C CYS A 116 1.58 15.70 -5.98
N THR A 117 0.93 16.30 -6.98
CA THR A 117 1.34 17.56 -7.60
C THR A 117 1.14 18.77 -6.70
N THR A 118 0.11 18.76 -5.86
CA THR A 118 -0.21 19.85 -4.93
C THR A 118 0.92 20.08 -3.92
N PRO A 119 1.42 21.31 -3.76
CA PRO A 119 2.53 21.60 -2.85
C PRO A 119 2.14 21.45 -1.38
N CYS A 120 3.17 21.23 -0.52
CA CYS A 120 3.02 21.24 0.93
C CYS A 120 2.88 22.72 1.42
N PRO A 121 1.99 23.03 2.39
CA PRO A 121 1.15 22.11 3.18
C PRO A 121 -0.22 21.80 2.55
N PHE A 122 -0.57 22.44 1.45
CA PHE A 122 -1.89 22.38 0.81
C PHE A 122 -2.32 20.96 0.42
N ASN A 123 -1.36 20.11 0.01
CA ASN A 123 -1.59 18.70 -0.28
C ASN A 123 -2.26 17.93 0.87
N ARG A 124 -1.99 18.33 2.11
CA ARG A 124 -2.60 17.72 3.30
C ARG A 124 -3.91 18.45 3.66
N MET A 125 -3.91 19.78 3.62
CA MET A 125 -5.05 20.62 3.98
C MET A 125 -6.26 20.37 3.09
N PHE A 126 -6.06 20.24 1.78
CA PHE A 126 -7.11 19.91 0.80
C PHE A 126 -7.28 18.40 0.57
N ARG A 127 -6.78 17.58 1.48
CA ARG A 127 -6.90 16.11 1.48
C ARG A 127 -6.38 15.40 0.22
N GLN A 128 -5.53 16.03 -0.57
CA GLN A 128 -4.95 15.42 -1.75
C GLN A 128 -4.17 14.15 -1.37
N SER A 129 -2.99 14.28 -0.77
CA SER A 129 -2.21 13.12 -0.34
C SER A 129 -2.78 12.44 0.90
N SER A 130 -3.44 13.17 1.80
CA SER A 130 -4.02 12.58 3.03
C SER A 130 -5.24 11.71 2.76
N GLY A 131 -6.00 11.96 1.68
CA GLY A 131 -7.11 11.09 1.30
C GLY A 131 -6.64 9.70 0.88
N MET A 132 -5.61 9.63 0.00
CA MET A 132 -4.97 8.36 -0.36
C MET A 132 -4.43 7.62 0.87
N VAL A 133 -3.71 8.33 1.74
CA VAL A 133 -3.16 7.74 2.97
C VAL A 133 -4.27 7.21 3.87
N ARG A 134 -5.38 7.95 4.02
CA ARG A 134 -6.54 7.52 4.80
C ARG A 134 -7.12 6.23 4.25
N ALA A 135 -7.38 6.16 2.94
CA ALA A 135 -7.98 5.00 2.30
C ALA A 135 -7.12 3.73 2.45
N VAL A 136 -5.80 3.83 2.19
CA VAL A 136 -4.88 2.71 2.38
C VAL A 136 -4.72 2.34 3.85
N ARG A 137 -4.65 3.33 4.74
CA ARG A 137 -4.56 3.12 6.19
C ARG A 137 -5.74 2.35 6.73
N GLU A 138 -6.94 2.63 6.27
CA GLU A 138 -8.16 1.94 6.66
C GLU A 138 -8.08 0.45 6.31
N ILE A 139 -7.74 0.13 5.05
CA ILE A 139 -7.55 -1.25 4.60
C ILE A 139 -6.51 -1.98 5.46
N LEU A 140 -5.31 -1.39 5.62
CA LEU A 140 -4.23 -2.00 6.38
C LEU A 140 -4.59 -2.20 7.86
N LYS A 141 -5.31 -1.26 8.47
CA LYS A 141 -5.77 -1.35 9.86
C LYS A 141 -6.76 -2.51 10.07
N TYR A 142 -7.79 -2.59 9.21
CA TYR A 142 -8.78 -3.68 9.31
C TYR A 142 -8.15 -5.04 8.98
N SER A 143 -7.10 -5.06 8.19
CA SER A 143 -6.32 -6.28 7.92
C SER A 143 -5.39 -6.68 9.07
N GLY A 144 -5.13 -5.77 10.04
CA GLY A 144 -4.31 -6.06 11.23
C GLY A 144 -2.84 -5.64 11.14
N PHE A 145 -2.47 -4.89 10.13
CA PHE A 145 -1.10 -4.37 10.00
C PHE A 145 -0.79 -3.26 11.01
N ALA A 146 0.38 -3.33 11.63
CA ALA A 146 0.94 -2.23 12.44
C ALA A 146 1.62 -1.19 11.52
N ILE A 147 0.99 -0.03 11.31
CA ILE A 147 1.52 1.01 10.43
C ILE A 147 2.66 1.77 11.11
N ARG A 148 3.88 1.59 10.63
CA ARG A 148 5.12 2.14 11.18
C ARG A 148 5.49 3.52 10.66
N GLY A 149 4.84 3.98 9.58
CA GLY A 149 5.06 5.32 9.06
C GLY A 149 4.45 5.59 7.71
N THR A 150 4.51 6.87 7.32
CA THR A 150 3.95 7.36 6.06
C THR A 150 4.84 8.45 5.47
N ILE A 151 5.08 8.39 4.18
CA ILE A 151 5.70 9.48 3.40
C ILE A 151 4.63 10.06 2.48
N GLN A 152 4.44 11.38 2.60
CA GLN A 152 3.57 12.17 1.72
C GLN A 152 4.42 13.27 1.07
N ARG A 153 4.75 13.13 -0.20
CA ARG A 153 5.52 14.08 -0.98
C ARG A 153 4.58 14.95 -1.81
N GLY A 154 4.47 16.23 -1.47
CA GLY A 154 3.74 17.21 -2.26
C GLY A 154 4.64 17.97 -3.23
N GLY A 155 4.04 18.69 -4.20
CA GLY A 155 4.73 19.62 -5.08
C GLY A 155 5.52 18.96 -6.22
N THR A 156 5.13 17.76 -6.64
CA THR A 156 5.86 17.03 -7.68
C THR A 156 5.73 17.62 -9.09
N ALA A 157 4.78 18.53 -9.32
CA ALA A 157 4.69 19.25 -10.60
C ALA A 157 5.87 20.22 -10.79
N ALA A 158 6.20 20.97 -9.74
CA ALA A 158 7.30 21.93 -9.78
C ALA A 158 8.67 21.28 -9.51
N ASN A 159 8.70 20.25 -8.65
CA ASN A 159 9.93 19.58 -8.23
C ASN A 159 9.74 18.06 -8.28
N PRO A 160 9.86 17.43 -9.46
CA PRO A 160 9.64 15.98 -9.60
C PRO A 160 10.76 15.15 -8.98
N GLU A 161 11.97 15.70 -8.88
CA GLU A 161 13.14 15.00 -8.34
C GLU A 161 13.12 14.94 -6.81
N LEU A 162 13.73 13.88 -6.28
CA LEU A 162 13.88 13.72 -4.84
C LEU A 162 15.02 14.58 -4.31
N THR A 163 14.73 15.32 -3.23
CA THR A 163 15.75 15.97 -2.43
C THR A 163 16.46 14.96 -1.52
N ASP A 164 17.65 15.31 -0.99
CA ASP A 164 18.33 14.49 0.01
C ASP A 164 17.47 14.26 1.27
N ARG A 165 16.64 15.25 1.60
CA ARG A 165 15.66 15.13 2.69
C ARG A 165 14.61 14.05 2.41
N ASP A 166 14.16 13.91 1.17
CA ASP A 166 13.18 12.90 0.78
C ASP A 166 13.81 11.50 0.81
N ARG A 167 15.03 11.37 0.28
CA ARG A 167 15.83 10.12 0.38
C ARG A 167 16.07 9.72 1.82
N ALA A 168 16.46 10.67 2.68
CA ALA A 168 16.65 10.42 4.10
C ALA A 168 15.35 9.98 4.81
N LYS A 169 14.16 10.49 4.40
CA LYS A 169 12.87 10.02 4.91
C LYS A 169 12.61 8.57 4.51
N ALA A 170 12.88 8.20 3.24
CA ALA A 170 12.69 6.83 2.77
C ALA A 170 13.57 5.85 3.55
N ARG A 171 14.86 6.18 3.73
CA ARG A 171 15.79 5.38 4.53
C ARG A 171 15.36 5.26 6.00
N ARG A 172 14.91 6.35 6.63
CA ARG A 172 14.38 6.28 8.00
C ARG A 172 13.13 5.41 8.12
N LEU A 173 12.27 5.45 7.11
CA LEU A 173 11.08 4.60 7.08
C LEU A 173 11.45 3.11 6.97
N ALA A 174 12.43 2.76 6.14
CA ALA A 174 12.96 1.40 6.05
C ALA A 174 13.47 0.90 7.40
N LYS A 175 14.27 1.70 8.12
CA LYS A 175 14.75 1.37 9.47
C LYS A 175 13.63 1.10 10.47
N ARG A 176 12.49 1.79 10.36
CA ARG A 176 11.32 1.57 11.24
C ARG A 176 10.52 0.32 10.90
N ILE A 177 10.58 -0.11 9.65
CA ILE A 177 9.89 -1.31 9.19
C ILE A 177 10.68 -2.57 9.53
N ILE A 178 12.01 -2.51 9.43
CA ILE A 178 12.88 -3.68 9.65
C ILE A 178 13.09 -3.97 11.16
N LYS A 179 13.10 -2.93 11.99
CA LYS A 179 13.12 -3.07 13.45
C LYS A 179 11.78 -3.52 14.01
#